data_37320a0266a06756b33ea00bc1cc99db
#
_entry.id   37320a0266a06756b33ea00bc1cc99db
#
_cell.length_a   1.000
_cell.length_b   1.000
_cell.length_c   1.000
_cell.angle_alpha   90.00
_cell.angle_beta   90.00
_cell.angle_gamma   90.00
#
_symmetry.space_group_name_H-M   'P 1'
#
loop_
_entity.id
_entity.type
_entity.pdbx_description
1 polymer ?
#
loop_
_entity_poly.entity_id
_entity_poly.type
_entity_poly.pdbx_seq_one_letter_code
_entity_poly.pdbx_strand_id
1 'polypeptide(L)' 'MEWTGFRPLTSTYVHSQTSISHTWIITHNLDKHPSVTVVDTGDNVVIGYINYNSVNQLTLTFFAAGDALAVDGKAYLN' A
#
# COMPACT_ATOMS: atom_id res chain seq x y z
N MET A 1 -17.53 -29.07 -4.37
CA MET A 1 -17.18 -28.51 -3.08
C MET A 1 -17.15 -26.99 -3.12
N GLU A 2 -17.70 -26.37 -2.13
CA GLU A 2 -17.77 -24.94 -2.06
C GLU A 2 -16.57 -24.37 -1.28
N TRP A 3 -15.90 -23.41 -1.85
CA TRP A 3 -14.79 -22.74 -1.19
C TRP A 3 -15.27 -21.43 -0.58
N THR A 4 -15.75 -21.51 0.63
CA THR A 4 -16.17 -20.31 1.34
C THR A 4 -14.93 -19.65 1.95
N GLY A 5 -14.71 -18.40 1.59
CA GLY A 5 -13.56 -17.68 2.11
C GLY A 5 -12.25 -18.04 1.45
N PHE A 6 -12.29 -18.80 0.36
CA PHE A 6 -11.08 -19.13 -0.37
C PHE A 6 -10.41 -17.86 -0.90
N ARG A 7 -9.10 -17.85 -0.79
CA ARG A 7 -8.31 -16.69 -1.20
C ARG A 7 -7.14 -17.19 -2.04
N PRO A 8 -6.93 -16.64 -3.24
CA PRO A 8 -5.80 -17.06 -4.06
C PRO A 8 -4.48 -16.80 -3.35
N LEU A 9 -3.48 -17.65 -3.60
CA LEU A 9 -2.15 -17.48 -3.03
C LEU A 9 -1.50 -16.18 -3.51
N THR A 10 -1.93 -15.71 -4.67
CA THR A 10 -1.39 -14.49 -5.29
C THR A 10 -2.31 -13.31 -5.11
N SER A 11 -3.05 -13.28 -3.99
CA SER A 11 -3.93 -12.15 -3.70
C SER A 11 -3.14 -10.86 -3.68
N THR A 12 -3.58 -9.89 -4.46
CA THR A 12 -2.94 -8.59 -4.54
C THR A 12 -3.99 -7.50 -4.41
N TYR A 13 -3.55 -6.34 -4.02
CA TYR A 13 -4.38 -5.16 -3.99
C TYR A 13 -3.58 -3.99 -4.54
N VAL A 14 -4.18 -3.21 -5.41
CA VAL A 14 -3.55 -2.02 -5.95
C VAL A 14 -4.30 -0.81 -5.45
N HIS A 15 -3.58 0.07 -4.75
CA HIS A 15 -4.12 1.35 -4.29
C HIS A 15 -3.66 2.44 -5.24
N SER A 16 -4.59 3.21 -5.79
CA SER A 16 -4.28 4.34 -6.64
C SER A 16 -4.46 5.62 -5.84
N GLN A 17 -3.38 6.35 -5.64
CA GLN A 17 -3.41 7.62 -4.92
C GLN A 17 -3.35 8.75 -5.94
N THR A 18 -4.50 9.33 -6.24
CA THR A 18 -4.60 10.40 -7.25
C THR A 18 -4.34 11.77 -6.65
N SER A 19 -4.55 11.91 -5.34
CA SER A 19 -4.26 13.17 -4.64
C SER A 19 -2.93 13.04 -3.93
N ILE A 20 -2.03 13.98 -4.16
CA ILE A 20 -0.71 13.96 -3.54
C ILE A 20 -0.84 14.05 -2.02
N SER A 21 -0.13 13.18 -1.29
CA SER A 21 -0.19 13.15 0.16
C SER A 21 1.05 12.48 0.71
N HIS A 22 1.50 12.89 1.91
CA HIS A 22 2.62 12.24 2.57
C HIS A 22 2.18 11.05 3.42
N THR A 23 0.88 10.85 3.59
CA THR A 23 0.32 9.73 4.35
C THR A 23 -0.78 9.07 3.53
N TRP A 24 -0.63 7.78 3.26
CA TRP A 24 -1.63 7.00 2.55
C TRP A 24 -2.18 5.94 3.49
N ILE A 25 -3.49 5.97 3.73
CA ILE A 25 -4.17 4.97 4.54
C ILE A 25 -4.87 4.01 3.58
N ILE A 26 -4.44 2.75 3.59
CA ILE A 26 -4.90 1.77 2.61
C ILE A 26 -5.62 0.63 3.33
N THR A 27 -6.90 0.48 3.04
CA THR A 27 -7.70 -0.65 3.52
C THR A 27 -7.75 -1.68 2.41
N HIS A 28 -6.93 -2.72 2.51
CA HIS A 28 -6.75 -3.69 1.44
C HIS A 28 -7.57 -4.96 1.61
N ASN A 29 -8.00 -5.26 2.83
CA ASN A 29 -8.82 -6.44 3.14
C ASN A 29 -8.18 -7.75 2.68
N LEU A 30 -6.85 -7.84 2.73
CA LEU A 30 -6.14 -9.05 2.33
C LEU A 30 -5.98 -10.05 3.47
N ASP A 31 -6.36 -9.64 4.69
CA ASP A 31 -6.29 -10.48 5.89
C ASP A 31 -4.88 -10.99 6.13
N LYS A 32 -3.90 -10.13 5.90
CA LYS A 32 -2.48 -10.45 6.10
C LYS A 32 -1.69 -9.16 6.12
N HIS A 33 -0.40 -9.27 6.46
CA HIS A 33 0.54 -8.16 6.35
C HIS A 33 1.22 -8.25 4.98
N PRO A 34 0.73 -7.56 3.96
CA PRO A 34 1.27 -7.72 2.62
C PRO A 34 2.60 -7.00 2.43
N SER A 35 3.37 -7.47 1.46
CA SER A 35 4.51 -6.72 0.98
C SER A 35 4.00 -5.55 0.15
N VAL A 36 4.67 -4.41 0.25
CA VAL A 36 4.22 -3.20 -0.42
C VAL A 36 5.33 -2.67 -1.32
N THR A 37 4.97 -2.37 -2.56
CA THR A 37 5.83 -1.65 -3.49
C THR A 37 5.08 -0.41 -3.93
N VAL A 38 5.70 0.76 -3.75
CA VAL A 38 5.09 2.03 -4.13
C VAL A 38 5.82 2.59 -5.33
N VAL A 39 5.06 3.02 -6.34
CA VAL A 39 5.61 3.73 -7.50
C VAL A 39 4.92 5.07 -7.62
N ASP A 40 5.68 6.08 -8.00
CA ASP A 40 5.11 7.40 -8.26
C ASP A 40 4.53 7.45 -9.68
N THR A 41 4.04 8.61 -10.08
CA THR A 41 3.43 8.76 -11.41
C THR A 41 4.42 8.65 -12.54
N GLY A 42 5.73 8.70 -12.25
CA GLY A 42 6.78 8.48 -13.23
C GLY A 42 7.30 7.06 -13.24
N ASP A 43 6.60 6.12 -12.57
CA ASP A 43 6.99 4.71 -12.45
C ASP A 43 8.30 4.50 -11.70
N ASN A 44 8.66 5.43 -10.83
CA ASN A 44 9.84 5.27 -9.98
C ASN A 44 9.42 4.69 -8.64
N VAL A 45 10.20 3.73 -8.13
CA VAL A 45 9.93 3.15 -6.82
C VAL A 45 10.21 4.17 -5.75
N VAL A 46 9.26 4.32 -4.83
CA VAL A 46 9.36 5.24 -3.70
C VAL A 46 9.37 4.43 -2.43
N ILE A 47 10.26 4.76 -1.50
CA ILE A 47 10.40 4.06 -0.25
C ILE A 47 9.81 4.91 0.86
N GLY A 48 8.96 4.29 1.69
CA GLY A 48 8.35 4.96 2.82
C GLY A 48 8.27 4.04 4.01
N TYR A 49 7.77 4.55 5.11
CA TYR A 49 7.47 3.75 6.28
C TYR A 49 6.14 3.04 6.10
N ILE A 50 6.12 1.77 6.50
CA ILE A 50 4.91 0.97 6.46
C ILE A 50 4.52 0.67 7.89
N ASN A 51 3.31 1.07 8.28
CA ASN A 51 2.76 0.73 9.57
C ASN A 51 1.51 -0.10 9.35
N TYR A 52 1.53 -1.35 9.83
CA TYR A 52 0.38 -2.23 9.70
C TYR A 52 -0.58 -1.94 10.85
N ASN A 53 -1.70 -1.29 10.52
CA ASN A 53 -2.71 -0.97 11.53
C ASN A 53 -3.47 -2.23 11.96
N SER A 54 -3.67 -3.13 11.00
CA SER A 54 -4.31 -4.42 11.24
C SER A 54 -3.95 -5.34 10.07
N VAL A 55 -4.54 -6.54 10.04
CA VAL A 55 -4.33 -7.46 8.91
C VAL A 55 -5.08 -6.99 7.66
N ASN A 56 -5.88 -5.93 7.76
CA ASN A 56 -6.67 -5.43 6.63
C ASN A 56 -6.39 -3.97 6.29
N GLN A 57 -5.53 -3.31 7.04
CA GLN A 57 -5.25 -1.90 6.80
C GLN A 57 -3.81 -1.57 7.16
N LEU A 58 -3.20 -0.72 6.35
CA LEU A 58 -1.87 -0.21 6.63
C LEU A 58 -1.80 1.28 6.32
N THR A 59 -0.79 1.92 6.85
CA THR A 59 -0.51 3.33 6.61
C THR A 59 0.89 3.46 6.04
N LEU A 60 1.01 4.17 4.94
CA LEU A 60 2.30 4.50 4.34
C LEU A 60 2.60 5.96 4.63
N THR A 61 3.82 6.24 5.07
CA THR A 61 4.25 7.60 5.35
C THR A 61 5.57 7.85 4.63
N PHE A 62 5.65 8.96 3.92
CA PHE A 62 6.80 9.26 3.08
C PHE A 62 7.56 10.46 3.62
N PHE A 63 8.90 10.37 3.58
CA PHE A 63 9.79 11.42 4.05
C PHE A 63 10.93 11.59 3.07
N ALA A 64 11.43 12.81 2.98
CA ALA A 64 12.65 13.14 2.23
C ALA A 64 13.50 14.05 3.09
N ALA A 65 14.73 13.61 3.40
CA ALA A 65 15.69 14.37 4.22
C ALA A 65 15.10 14.80 5.57
N GLY A 66 14.25 13.91 6.16
CA GLY A 66 13.64 14.18 7.46
C GLY A 66 12.34 14.97 7.41
N ASP A 67 11.96 15.43 6.23
CA ASP A 67 10.72 16.20 6.04
C ASP A 67 9.67 15.34 5.37
N ALA A 68 8.40 15.65 5.64
CA ALA A 68 7.30 14.97 4.98
C ALA A 68 7.36 15.19 3.48
N LEU A 69 7.22 14.09 2.71
CA LEU A 69 7.25 14.13 1.26
C LEU A 69 5.88 13.74 0.73
N ALA A 70 5.22 14.65 0.05
CA ALA A 70 3.92 14.35 -0.55
C ALA A 70 4.13 13.64 -1.90
N VAL A 71 3.43 12.52 -2.07
CA VAL A 71 3.59 11.63 -3.22
C VAL A 71 2.22 11.24 -3.75
N ASP A 72 2.11 11.10 -5.06
CA ASP A 72 0.97 10.44 -5.68
C ASP A 72 1.51 9.27 -6.52
N GLY A 73 0.62 8.33 -6.87
CA GLY A 73 1.04 7.16 -7.62
C GLY A 73 0.23 5.95 -7.24
N LYS A 74 0.90 4.81 -7.12
CA LYS A 74 0.24 3.55 -6.80
C LYS A 74 1.04 2.75 -5.80
N ALA A 75 0.30 1.96 -5.00
CA ALA A 75 0.90 0.99 -4.10
C ALA A 75 0.42 -0.40 -4.50
N TYR A 76 1.36 -1.30 -4.72
CA TYR A 76 1.08 -2.70 -5.05
C TYR A 76 1.30 -3.52 -3.79
N LEU A 77 0.26 -4.18 -3.32
CA LEU A 77 0.27 -4.98 -2.10
C LEU A 77 0.09 -6.45 -2.46
N ASN A 78 1.03 -7.27 -2.00
CA ASN A 78 0.98 -8.72 -2.26
C ASN A 78 0.84 -9.49 -0.97
#